data_1ffd95493b2cb02c9f12dfe7834d8c86
#
_entry.id   1ffd95493b2cb02c9f12dfe7834d8c86
#
_cell.length_a   1.000
_cell.length_b   1.000
_cell.length_c   1.000
_cell.angle_alpha   90.00
_cell.angle_beta   90.00
_cell.angle_gamma   90.00
#
_symmetry.space_group_name_H-M   'P 1'
#
loop_
_entity.id
_entity.type
_entity.pdbx_description
1 polymer ?
#
loop_
_entity_poly.entity_id
_entity_poly.type
_entity_poly.pdbx_seq_one_letter_code
_entity_poly.pdbx_strand_id
1 'polypeptide(L)'
;MSRVRQLVREGAARLRTAGLAQARAEAEWLLARLVGTRPLELYLREGALPPRIAERFRSQIDARATGEPLQYLLGEADFFGQPFVVRPGVFIPRPETEAVMERALQALRARQERVGRPLRLLDLGTGSGCIAVTLARALPACVVLGVELSWEALCVARQNVLRHGLTSRVQVVQGRWTEPLRGIFDGVIANPPYVPSATVDRLPLDVRQEPRASLDGGDDGMRDLAEVMAQVPRLLCPGGVLALECGEEQAAPLAAAATAAGWAKTVTPLRDLGQRPRGVLMIKAGKERVLG
;
A
#
# COMPACT_ATOMS: atom_id res chain seq x y z
N MET A 1 38.10 -3.61 15.63
CA MET A 1 36.80 -3.32 14.97
C MET A 1 35.69 -3.88 15.85
N SER A 2 34.59 -3.13 16.11
CA SER A 2 33.47 -3.70 16.86
C SER A 2 32.85 -4.85 16.08
N ARG A 3 32.37 -5.89 16.78
CA ARG A 3 31.74 -7.09 16.18
C ARG A 3 30.52 -6.72 15.30
N VAL A 4 29.83 -5.64 15.63
CA VAL A 4 28.74 -5.05 14.84
C VAL A 4 29.24 -4.63 13.44
N ARG A 5 30.33 -3.83 13.38
CA ARG A 5 30.91 -3.38 12.09
C ARG A 5 31.36 -4.54 11.21
N GLN A 6 31.86 -5.58 11.82
CA GLN A 6 32.28 -6.78 11.10
C GLN A 6 31.06 -7.49 10.49
N LEU A 7 30.00 -7.76 11.27
CA LEU A 7 28.78 -8.41 10.79
C LEU A 7 28.11 -7.61 9.68
N VAL A 8 27.94 -6.30 9.86
CA VAL A 8 27.36 -5.45 8.81
C VAL A 8 28.19 -5.52 7.52
N ARG A 9 29.52 -5.48 7.63
CA ARG A 9 30.41 -5.59 6.46
C ARG A 9 30.27 -6.95 5.76
N GLU A 10 30.23 -8.05 6.51
CA GLU A 10 30.04 -9.41 5.99
C GLU A 10 28.67 -9.54 5.28
N GLY A 11 27.57 -9.09 5.94
CA GLY A 11 26.24 -9.08 5.36
C GLY A 11 26.15 -8.21 4.09
N ALA A 12 26.67 -7.00 4.14
CA ALA A 12 26.71 -6.10 2.99
C ALA A 12 27.52 -6.67 1.82
N ALA A 13 28.62 -7.37 2.08
CA ALA A 13 29.39 -8.04 1.03
C ALA A 13 28.56 -9.15 0.37
N ARG A 14 27.87 -9.97 1.15
CA ARG A 14 27.00 -11.06 0.66
C ARG A 14 25.85 -10.52 -0.20
N LEU A 15 25.16 -9.47 0.27
CA LEU A 15 24.07 -8.85 -0.47
C LEU A 15 24.53 -8.16 -1.76
N ARG A 16 25.73 -7.55 -1.74
CA ARG A 16 26.33 -6.93 -2.93
C ARG A 16 26.67 -7.97 -3.99
N THR A 17 27.21 -9.12 -3.58
CA THR A 17 27.46 -10.26 -4.48
C THR A 17 26.16 -10.79 -5.11
N ALA A 18 25.04 -10.66 -4.41
CA ALA A 18 23.70 -10.98 -4.92
C ALA A 18 23.08 -9.86 -5.81
N GLY A 19 23.80 -8.77 -6.06
CA GLY A 19 23.37 -7.68 -6.95
C GLY A 19 22.50 -6.60 -6.29
N LEU A 20 22.38 -6.58 -4.96
CA LEU A 20 21.53 -5.61 -4.27
C LEU A 20 22.24 -4.26 -4.14
N ALA A 21 21.64 -3.21 -4.69
CA ALA A 21 22.22 -1.87 -4.75
C ALA A 21 22.39 -1.22 -3.37
N GLN A 22 21.44 -1.46 -2.45
CA GLN A 22 21.45 -0.88 -1.11
C GLN A 22 21.98 -1.84 -0.04
N ALA A 23 22.86 -2.77 -0.44
CA ALA A 23 23.35 -3.88 0.37
C ALA A 23 23.80 -3.52 1.80
N ARG A 24 24.45 -2.35 1.99
CA ARG A 24 24.89 -1.91 3.31
C ARG A 24 23.73 -1.44 4.17
N ALA A 25 22.86 -0.61 3.64
CA ALA A 25 21.71 -0.10 4.36
C ALA A 25 20.77 -1.24 4.76
N GLU A 26 20.53 -2.21 3.87
CA GLU A 26 19.69 -3.38 4.17
C GLU A 26 20.31 -4.24 5.27
N ALA A 27 21.63 -4.50 5.25
CA ALA A 27 22.31 -5.21 6.33
C ALA A 27 22.23 -4.46 7.67
N GLU A 28 22.35 -3.13 7.67
CA GLU A 28 22.19 -2.30 8.85
C GLU A 28 20.76 -2.38 9.41
N TRP A 29 19.74 -2.30 8.57
CA TRP A 29 18.34 -2.44 8.97
C TRP A 29 18.04 -3.82 9.58
N LEU A 30 18.49 -4.90 8.94
CA LEU A 30 18.28 -6.26 9.44
C LEU A 30 18.94 -6.46 10.80
N LEU A 31 20.19 -6.02 10.98
CA LEU A 31 20.88 -6.16 12.27
C LEU A 31 20.23 -5.27 13.33
N ALA A 32 19.86 -4.03 13.00
CA ALA A 32 19.20 -3.09 13.90
C ALA A 32 17.88 -3.66 14.42
N ARG A 33 17.09 -4.27 13.54
CA ARG A 33 15.83 -4.93 13.90
C ARG A 33 16.03 -6.07 14.90
N LEU A 34 17.07 -6.90 14.69
CA LEU A 34 17.37 -8.02 15.57
C LEU A 34 17.85 -7.60 16.98
N VAL A 35 18.51 -6.45 17.08
CA VAL A 35 18.99 -5.93 18.37
C VAL A 35 18.06 -4.90 19.01
N GLY A 36 16.95 -4.57 18.35
CA GLY A 36 15.93 -3.64 18.87
C GLY A 36 16.39 -2.18 18.91
N THR A 37 17.13 -1.71 17.90
CA THR A 37 17.65 -0.35 17.81
C THR A 37 17.47 0.25 16.42
N ARG A 38 17.85 1.50 16.21
CA ARG A 38 17.91 2.13 14.88
C ARG A 38 19.26 1.86 14.21
N PRO A 39 19.35 1.87 12.85
CA PRO A 39 20.60 1.62 12.14
C PRO A 39 21.78 2.47 12.60
N LEU A 40 21.58 3.78 12.83
CA LEU A 40 22.64 4.68 13.30
C LEU A 40 23.13 4.34 14.72
N GLU A 41 22.25 3.86 15.58
CA GLU A 41 22.56 3.51 16.97
C GLU A 41 23.33 2.19 17.10
N LEU A 42 23.31 1.35 16.05
CA LEU A 42 24.10 0.11 16.00
C LEU A 42 25.58 0.35 16.31
N TYR A 43 26.12 1.47 15.86
CA TYR A 43 27.54 1.80 15.97
C TYR A 43 27.94 2.41 17.30
N LEU A 44 26.96 2.84 18.07
CA LEU A 44 27.13 3.33 19.46
C LEU A 44 27.09 2.19 20.48
N ARG A 45 26.68 1.01 20.02
CA ARG A 45 26.55 -0.15 20.91
C ARG A 45 27.90 -0.69 21.33
N GLU A 46 28.14 -0.77 22.63
CA GLU A 46 29.29 -1.43 23.22
C GLU A 46 28.99 -2.90 23.53
N GLY A 47 30.02 -3.72 23.55
CA GLY A 47 29.95 -5.14 23.91
C GLY A 47 29.72 -6.08 22.72
N ALA A 48 29.73 -7.39 23.05
CA ALA A 48 29.54 -8.46 22.08
C ALA A 48 28.05 -8.73 21.87
N LEU A 49 27.68 -8.98 20.62
CA LEU A 49 26.32 -9.47 20.31
C LEU A 49 26.19 -10.94 20.73
N PRO A 50 25.04 -11.37 21.29
CA PRO A 50 24.77 -12.77 21.54
C PRO A 50 24.94 -13.62 20.27
N PRO A 51 25.55 -14.81 20.35
CA PRO A 51 25.77 -15.68 19.19
C PRO A 51 24.50 -15.90 18.34
N ARG A 52 23.36 -16.12 19.00
CA ARG A 52 22.04 -16.28 18.36
C ARG A 52 21.64 -15.11 17.46
N ILE A 53 22.05 -13.88 17.80
CA ILE A 53 21.75 -12.70 16.98
C ILE A 53 22.59 -12.75 15.70
N ALA A 54 23.88 -13.11 15.80
CA ALA A 54 24.75 -13.23 14.65
C ALA A 54 24.30 -14.34 13.68
N GLU A 55 23.86 -15.48 14.21
CA GLU A 55 23.31 -16.59 13.42
C GLU A 55 22.04 -16.18 12.70
N ARG A 56 21.10 -15.57 13.43
CA ARG A 56 19.83 -15.10 12.88
C ARG A 56 20.05 -14.01 11.82
N PHE A 57 20.99 -13.11 12.06
CA PHE A 57 21.37 -12.10 11.08
C PHE A 57 21.91 -12.73 9.78
N ARG A 58 22.82 -13.72 9.87
CA ARG A 58 23.34 -14.41 8.67
C ARG A 58 22.23 -15.12 7.91
N SER A 59 21.34 -15.82 8.62
CA SER A 59 20.18 -16.47 8.01
C SER A 59 19.28 -15.46 7.26
N GLN A 60 19.01 -14.28 7.84
CA GLN A 60 18.25 -13.23 7.14
C GLN A 60 19.01 -12.64 5.95
N ILE A 61 20.31 -12.46 6.04
CA ILE A 61 21.15 -12.03 4.92
C ILE A 61 21.11 -13.04 3.76
N ASP A 62 21.17 -14.34 4.05
CA ASP A 62 21.07 -15.37 3.02
C ASP A 62 19.67 -15.43 2.39
N ALA A 63 18.61 -15.34 3.19
CA ALA A 63 17.24 -15.23 2.70
C ALA A 63 17.07 -13.99 1.79
N ARG A 64 17.59 -12.83 2.20
CA ARG A 64 17.56 -11.62 1.38
C ARG A 64 18.35 -11.78 0.09
N ALA A 65 19.51 -12.41 0.15
CA ALA A 65 20.36 -12.66 -1.01
C ALA A 65 19.72 -13.63 -2.03
N THR A 66 18.76 -14.45 -1.60
CA THR A 66 17.96 -15.34 -2.46
C THR A 66 16.62 -14.73 -2.91
N GLY A 67 16.39 -13.44 -2.59
CA GLY A 67 15.25 -12.66 -3.10
C GLY A 67 14.10 -12.47 -2.12
N GLU A 68 14.22 -12.88 -0.85
CA GLU A 68 13.16 -12.56 0.11
C GLU A 68 13.05 -11.04 0.32
N PRO A 69 11.85 -10.42 0.26
CA PRO A 69 11.68 -9.00 0.47
C PRO A 69 12.21 -8.53 1.82
N LEU A 70 12.94 -7.41 1.83
CA LEU A 70 13.48 -6.83 3.05
C LEU A 70 12.38 -6.61 4.10
N GLN A 71 11.23 -6.11 3.68
CA GLN A 71 10.09 -5.80 4.55
C GLN A 71 9.51 -7.06 5.24
N TYR A 72 9.53 -8.20 4.56
CA TYR A 72 9.11 -9.46 5.21
C TYR A 72 10.10 -9.91 6.28
N LEU A 73 11.40 -9.75 6.03
CA LEU A 73 12.44 -10.05 7.02
C LEU A 73 12.39 -9.09 8.22
N LEU A 74 12.06 -7.82 7.99
CA LEU A 74 11.84 -6.83 9.03
C LEU A 74 10.50 -7.03 9.77
N GLY A 75 9.52 -7.65 9.11
CA GLY A 75 8.15 -7.83 9.63
C GLY A 75 7.30 -6.55 9.52
N GLU A 76 7.81 -5.49 8.90
CA GLU A 76 7.09 -4.23 8.73
C GLU A 76 7.59 -3.44 7.51
N ALA A 77 6.71 -2.56 7.02
CA ALA A 77 6.98 -1.59 5.96
C ALA A 77 6.49 -0.21 6.40
N ASP A 78 7.20 0.84 6.02
CA ASP A 78 6.75 2.22 6.23
C ASP A 78 5.76 2.65 5.15
N PHE A 79 4.73 3.38 5.56
CA PHE A 79 3.78 4.04 4.66
C PHE A 79 3.29 5.33 5.31
N PHE A 80 3.43 6.47 4.65
CA PHE A 80 3.16 7.80 5.23
C PHE A 80 3.86 8.03 6.57
N GLY A 81 5.11 7.59 6.70
CA GLY A 81 5.91 7.73 7.91
C GLY A 81 5.38 6.91 9.10
N GLN A 82 4.56 5.91 8.84
CA GLN A 82 4.02 5.01 9.87
C GLN A 82 4.38 3.55 9.56
N PRO A 83 4.76 2.76 10.59
CA PRO A 83 5.09 1.37 10.41
C PRO A 83 3.83 0.50 10.33
N PHE A 84 3.75 -0.33 9.29
CA PHE A 84 2.70 -1.34 9.09
C PHE A 84 3.30 -2.74 9.11
N VAL A 85 2.68 -3.63 9.85
CA VAL A 85 3.02 -5.05 9.82
C VAL A 85 2.78 -5.58 8.41
N VAL A 86 3.78 -6.28 7.89
CA VAL A 86 3.70 -7.07 6.65
C VAL A 86 4.37 -8.42 6.86
N ARG A 87 3.95 -9.41 6.07
CA ARG A 87 4.52 -10.77 6.10
C ARG A 87 4.25 -11.47 4.77
N PRO A 88 4.91 -12.59 4.46
CA PRO A 88 4.59 -13.38 3.28
C PRO A 88 3.07 -13.59 3.14
N GLY A 89 2.56 -13.44 1.92
CA GLY A 89 1.12 -13.50 1.63
C GLY A 89 0.40 -12.14 1.65
N VAL A 90 1.10 -11.03 1.95
CA VAL A 90 0.52 -9.67 2.00
C VAL A 90 1.32 -8.73 1.11
N PHE A 91 0.64 -7.97 0.25
CA PHE A 91 1.28 -6.94 -0.59
C PHE A 91 2.01 -5.90 0.27
N ILE A 92 3.23 -5.56 -0.11
CA ILE A 92 4.05 -4.56 0.57
C ILE A 92 3.65 -3.16 0.09
N PRO A 93 3.25 -2.23 0.97
CA PRO A 93 2.96 -0.85 0.60
C PRO A 93 4.07 -0.20 -0.23
N ARG A 94 3.69 0.58 -1.27
CA ARG A 94 4.63 1.22 -2.19
C ARG A 94 4.67 2.74 -2.01
N PRO A 95 5.83 3.37 -2.18
CA PRO A 95 5.95 4.84 -2.14
C PRO A 95 5.10 5.53 -3.22
N GLU A 96 4.90 4.92 -4.38
CA GLU A 96 4.07 5.46 -5.46
C GLU A 96 2.61 5.62 -5.03
N THR A 97 2.11 4.71 -4.20
CA THR A 97 0.76 4.77 -3.61
C THR A 97 0.58 6.00 -2.72
N GLU A 98 1.65 6.48 -2.06
CA GLU A 98 1.59 7.70 -1.24
C GLU A 98 1.22 8.93 -2.08
N ALA A 99 1.75 9.05 -3.29
CA ALA A 99 1.42 10.16 -4.19
C ALA A 99 -0.06 10.14 -4.62
N VAL A 100 -0.62 8.97 -4.90
CA VAL A 100 -2.06 8.80 -5.18
C VAL A 100 -2.89 9.18 -3.95
N MET A 101 -2.47 8.73 -2.78
CA MET A 101 -3.13 9.01 -1.50
C MET A 101 -3.12 10.50 -1.13
N GLU A 102 -2.03 11.23 -1.36
CA GLU A 102 -1.95 12.67 -1.10
C GLU A 102 -3.02 13.43 -1.87
N ARG A 103 -3.20 13.10 -3.15
CA ARG A 103 -4.22 13.73 -4.00
C ARG A 103 -5.63 13.32 -3.59
N ALA A 104 -5.83 12.06 -3.22
CA ALA A 104 -7.09 11.58 -2.68
C ALA A 104 -7.46 12.31 -1.38
N LEU A 105 -6.52 12.44 -0.44
CA LEU A 105 -6.71 13.16 0.82
C LEU A 105 -7.05 14.65 0.60
N GLN A 106 -6.40 15.30 -0.37
CA GLN A 106 -6.72 16.69 -0.71
C GLN A 106 -8.18 16.84 -1.18
N ALA A 107 -8.63 15.97 -2.09
CA ALA A 107 -9.99 15.97 -2.60
C ALA A 107 -11.03 15.62 -1.50
N LEU A 108 -10.69 14.68 -0.62
CA LEU A 108 -11.57 14.27 0.48
C LEU A 108 -11.67 15.34 1.58
N ARG A 109 -10.60 16.10 1.88
CA ARG A 109 -10.67 17.26 2.79
C ARG A 109 -11.61 18.33 2.25
N ALA A 110 -11.46 18.72 0.99
CA ALA A 110 -12.36 19.68 0.34
C ALA A 110 -13.81 19.18 0.32
N ARG A 111 -14.02 17.86 0.18
CA ARG A 111 -15.36 17.28 0.30
C ARG A 111 -15.88 17.35 1.74
N GLN A 112 -15.07 17.00 2.74
CA GLN A 112 -15.47 17.03 4.14
C GLN A 112 -15.91 18.42 4.60
N GLU A 113 -15.16 19.46 4.21
CA GLU A 113 -15.51 20.87 4.47
C GLU A 113 -16.88 21.22 3.87
N ARG A 114 -17.13 20.76 2.63
CA ARG A 114 -18.37 21.05 1.90
C ARG A 114 -19.59 20.36 2.50
N VAL A 115 -19.46 19.10 2.93
CA VAL A 115 -20.61 18.34 3.43
C VAL A 115 -20.87 18.53 4.93
N GLY A 116 -19.90 19.02 5.70
CA GLY A 116 -20.04 19.37 7.12
C GLY A 116 -20.34 18.18 8.04
N ARG A 117 -20.11 16.94 7.60
CA ARG A 117 -20.35 15.70 8.36
C ARG A 117 -19.22 14.70 8.21
N PRO A 118 -19.14 13.68 9.08
CA PRO A 118 -18.18 12.60 8.91
C PRO A 118 -18.31 11.91 7.54
N LEU A 119 -17.16 11.65 6.91
CA LEU A 119 -17.11 10.94 5.63
C LEU A 119 -17.19 9.43 5.83
N ARG A 120 -17.86 8.75 4.90
CA ARG A 120 -17.86 7.30 4.76
C ARG A 120 -16.92 6.93 3.61
N LEU A 121 -15.81 6.28 3.91
CA LEU A 121 -14.76 5.95 2.96
C LEU A 121 -14.64 4.45 2.77
N LEU A 122 -14.17 4.07 1.60
CA LEU A 122 -13.99 2.68 1.21
C LEU A 122 -12.57 2.50 0.66
N ASP A 123 -11.88 1.47 1.12
CA ASP A 123 -10.57 1.02 0.64
C ASP A 123 -10.74 -0.37 0.02
N LEU A 124 -10.65 -0.46 -1.31
CA LEU A 124 -10.84 -1.71 -2.05
C LEU A 124 -9.51 -2.39 -2.32
N GLY A 125 -9.38 -3.65 -1.90
CA GLY A 125 -8.11 -4.37 -1.88
C GLY A 125 -7.19 -3.81 -0.79
N THR A 126 -7.71 -3.72 0.45
CA THR A 126 -7.01 -3.01 1.55
C THR A 126 -5.64 -3.60 1.91
N GLY A 127 -5.35 -4.86 1.54
CA GLY A 127 -4.06 -5.49 1.75
C GLY A 127 -3.64 -5.49 3.22
N SER A 128 -2.55 -4.80 3.53
CA SER A 128 -2.08 -4.59 4.91
C SER A 128 -2.95 -3.61 5.72
N GLY A 129 -3.93 -2.96 5.12
CA GLY A 129 -4.74 -1.91 5.74
C GLY A 129 -4.09 -0.52 5.74
N CYS A 130 -2.96 -0.33 5.07
CA CYS A 130 -2.18 0.91 5.12
C CYS A 130 -2.97 2.11 4.59
N ILE A 131 -3.74 1.97 3.51
CA ILE A 131 -4.60 3.02 2.95
C ILE A 131 -5.73 3.35 3.94
N ALA A 132 -6.48 2.34 4.42
CA ALA A 132 -7.59 2.53 5.35
C ALA A 132 -7.17 3.23 6.65
N VAL A 133 -6.04 2.81 7.23
CA VAL A 133 -5.46 3.41 8.44
C VAL A 133 -5.01 4.85 8.17
N THR A 134 -4.33 5.10 7.05
CA THR A 134 -3.85 6.44 6.67
C THR A 134 -5.02 7.40 6.47
N LEU A 135 -6.10 6.97 5.80
CA LEU A 135 -7.34 7.77 5.66
C LEU A 135 -7.91 8.16 7.01
N ALA A 136 -8.06 7.18 7.91
CA ALA A 136 -8.63 7.43 9.23
C ALA A 136 -7.76 8.33 10.13
N ARG A 137 -6.43 8.30 9.95
CA ARG A 137 -5.51 9.20 10.67
C ARG A 137 -5.54 10.62 10.10
N ALA A 138 -5.54 10.75 8.78
CA ALA A 138 -5.49 12.04 8.11
C ALA A 138 -6.81 12.81 8.10
N LEU A 139 -7.94 12.09 8.29
CA LEU A 139 -9.31 12.62 8.33
C LEU A 139 -9.99 12.18 9.63
N PRO A 140 -9.84 12.93 10.74
CA PRO A 140 -10.38 12.51 12.05
C PRO A 140 -11.90 12.29 12.06
N ALA A 141 -12.65 13.03 11.25
CA ALA A 141 -14.09 12.86 11.10
C ALA A 141 -14.42 11.97 9.88
N CYS A 142 -13.93 10.71 9.87
CA CYS A 142 -14.35 9.72 8.89
C CYS A 142 -14.47 8.32 9.53
N VAL A 143 -15.21 7.47 8.86
CA VAL A 143 -15.19 6.02 9.05
C VAL A 143 -14.76 5.35 7.75
N VAL A 144 -13.94 4.32 7.85
CA VAL A 144 -13.38 3.61 6.70
C VAL A 144 -13.76 2.14 6.76
N LEU A 145 -14.22 1.61 5.64
CA LEU A 145 -14.42 0.19 5.42
C LEU A 145 -13.33 -0.31 4.45
N GLY A 146 -12.51 -1.26 4.86
CA GLY A 146 -11.58 -1.98 4.00
C GLY A 146 -12.20 -3.27 3.50
N VAL A 147 -12.02 -3.59 2.22
CA VAL A 147 -12.42 -4.87 1.64
C VAL A 147 -11.18 -5.60 1.16
N GLU A 148 -11.04 -6.87 1.52
CA GLU A 148 -9.90 -7.70 1.15
C GLU A 148 -10.35 -9.13 0.83
N LEU A 149 -9.82 -9.67 -0.26
CA LEU A 149 -10.15 -11.03 -0.70
C LEU A 149 -9.37 -12.09 0.10
N SER A 150 -8.07 -11.84 0.32
CA SER A 150 -7.16 -12.74 1.04
C SER A 150 -7.43 -12.71 2.54
N TRP A 151 -7.70 -13.87 3.11
CA TRP A 151 -7.84 -13.99 4.57
C TRP A 151 -6.57 -13.63 5.32
N GLU A 152 -5.41 -13.99 4.78
CA GLU A 152 -4.10 -13.68 5.37
C GLU A 152 -3.86 -12.18 5.43
N ALA A 153 -4.15 -11.46 4.33
CA ALA A 153 -4.03 -10.00 4.27
C ALA A 153 -5.06 -9.33 5.18
N LEU A 154 -6.30 -9.83 5.22
CA LEU A 154 -7.34 -9.34 6.13
C LEU A 154 -6.92 -9.43 7.61
N CYS A 155 -6.30 -10.52 8.00
CA CYS A 155 -5.77 -10.68 9.36
C CYS A 155 -4.67 -9.65 9.67
N VAL A 156 -3.80 -9.37 8.71
CA VAL A 156 -2.76 -8.33 8.85
C VAL A 156 -3.37 -6.94 8.90
N ALA A 157 -4.36 -6.65 8.06
CA ALA A 157 -5.10 -5.37 8.11
C ALA A 157 -5.73 -5.14 9.49
N ARG A 158 -6.40 -6.15 10.05
CA ARG A 158 -6.96 -6.08 11.42
C ARG A 158 -5.89 -5.81 12.48
N GLN A 159 -4.76 -6.49 12.37
CA GLN A 159 -3.62 -6.26 13.27
C GLN A 159 -3.10 -4.82 13.17
N ASN A 160 -2.98 -4.27 11.97
CA ASN A 160 -2.56 -2.89 11.77
C ASN A 160 -3.60 -1.88 12.27
N VAL A 161 -4.88 -2.09 12.01
CA VAL A 161 -5.97 -1.26 12.57
C VAL A 161 -5.90 -1.21 14.10
N LEU A 162 -5.69 -2.36 14.75
CA LEU A 162 -5.52 -2.44 16.21
C LEU A 162 -4.24 -1.73 16.65
N ARG A 163 -3.10 -1.98 16.00
CA ARG A 163 -1.80 -1.37 16.32
C ARG A 163 -1.88 0.15 16.29
N HIS A 164 -2.65 0.72 15.36
CA HIS A 164 -2.83 2.16 15.22
C HIS A 164 -3.99 2.75 16.05
N GLY A 165 -4.68 1.94 16.86
CA GLY A 165 -5.75 2.39 17.75
C GLY A 165 -7.01 2.87 17.01
N LEU A 166 -7.33 2.31 15.83
CA LEU A 166 -8.38 2.79 14.94
C LEU A 166 -9.60 1.85 14.84
N THR A 167 -9.74 0.89 15.73
CA THR A 167 -10.81 -0.13 15.69
C THR A 167 -12.22 0.45 15.72
N SER A 168 -12.42 1.64 16.28
CA SER A 168 -13.73 2.34 16.30
C SER A 168 -14.08 3.03 14.97
N ARG A 169 -13.11 3.26 14.09
CA ARG A 169 -13.29 4.02 12.85
C ARG A 169 -12.91 3.26 11.57
N VAL A 170 -12.14 2.19 11.68
CA VAL A 170 -11.74 1.34 10.57
C VAL A 170 -12.25 -0.07 10.80
N GLN A 171 -13.07 -0.55 9.88
CA GLN A 171 -13.52 -1.93 9.83
C GLN A 171 -12.98 -2.59 8.57
N VAL A 172 -12.70 -3.89 8.62
CA VAL A 172 -12.25 -4.65 7.45
C VAL A 172 -13.08 -5.93 7.31
N VAL A 173 -13.52 -6.19 6.09
CA VAL A 173 -14.39 -7.33 5.73
C VAL A 173 -13.77 -8.13 4.60
N GLN A 174 -14.02 -9.43 4.60
CA GLN A 174 -13.61 -10.29 3.51
C GLN A 174 -14.58 -10.19 2.35
N GLY A 175 -14.05 -10.05 1.14
CA GLY A 175 -14.86 -10.04 -0.07
C GLY A 175 -14.04 -9.59 -1.29
N ARG A 176 -14.64 -9.80 -2.47
CA ARG A 176 -14.07 -9.31 -3.73
C ARG A 176 -14.70 -7.96 -4.09
N TRP A 177 -13.87 -6.95 -4.20
CA TRP A 177 -14.23 -5.58 -4.59
C TRP A 177 -15.50 -5.08 -3.88
N THR A 178 -16.60 -4.93 -4.62
CA THR A 178 -17.84 -4.36 -4.10
C THR A 178 -18.92 -5.40 -3.76
N GLU A 179 -18.64 -6.69 -3.93
CA GLU A 179 -19.61 -7.78 -3.72
C GLU A 179 -20.28 -7.76 -2.34
N PRO A 180 -19.53 -7.62 -1.22
CA PRO A 180 -20.14 -7.63 0.11
C PRO A 180 -20.85 -6.33 0.45
N LEU A 181 -20.83 -5.33 -0.44
CA LEU A 181 -21.15 -3.95 -0.07
C LEU A 181 -22.59 -3.56 -0.42
N ARG A 182 -23.16 -2.81 0.52
CA ARG A 182 -24.41 -2.04 0.35
C ARG A 182 -24.18 -0.64 0.89
N GLY A 183 -24.91 0.33 0.34
CA GLY A 183 -24.84 1.73 0.79
C GLY A 183 -24.01 2.63 -0.11
N ILE A 184 -23.80 3.86 0.36
CA ILE A 184 -23.20 4.95 -0.40
C ILE A 184 -22.01 5.51 0.37
N PHE A 185 -20.92 5.80 -0.34
CA PHE A 185 -19.66 6.30 0.19
C PHE A 185 -19.32 7.69 -0.37
N ASP A 186 -18.60 8.45 0.41
CA ASP A 186 -18.07 9.77 0.03
C ASP A 186 -16.76 9.68 -0.75
N GLY A 187 -16.01 8.62 -0.54
CA GLY A 187 -14.79 8.34 -1.28
C GLY A 187 -14.48 6.86 -1.34
N VAL A 188 -13.88 6.46 -2.44
CA VAL A 188 -13.36 5.11 -2.69
C VAL A 188 -11.91 5.27 -3.13
N ILE A 189 -11.01 4.54 -2.49
CA ILE A 189 -9.62 4.43 -2.89
C ILE A 189 -9.35 2.97 -3.24
N ALA A 190 -8.60 2.73 -4.31
CA ALA A 190 -8.22 1.39 -4.68
C ALA A 190 -6.81 1.37 -5.31
N ASN A 191 -6.03 0.37 -4.91
CA ASN A 191 -4.79 -0.03 -5.56
C ASN A 191 -4.94 -1.50 -6.00
N PRO A 192 -5.64 -1.78 -7.10
CA PRO A 192 -5.87 -3.13 -7.56
C PRO A 192 -4.64 -3.69 -8.30
N PRO A 193 -4.55 -5.01 -8.52
CA PRO A 193 -3.54 -5.59 -9.39
C PRO A 193 -3.64 -5.01 -10.80
N TYR A 194 -2.53 -4.53 -11.34
CA TYR A 194 -2.50 -3.89 -12.65
C TYR A 194 -1.32 -4.32 -13.54
N VAL A 195 -0.48 -5.26 -13.08
CA VAL A 195 0.65 -5.75 -13.87
C VAL A 195 0.15 -6.76 -14.90
N PRO A 196 0.49 -6.62 -16.20
CA PRO A 196 0.17 -7.65 -17.19
C PRO A 196 0.76 -9.01 -16.82
N SER A 197 -0.03 -10.08 -16.96
CA SER A 197 0.33 -11.44 -16.54
C SER A 197 1.70 -11.89 -17.06
N ALA A 198 2.02 -11.60 -18.33
CA ALA A 198 3.32 -11.94 -18.93
C ALA A 198 4.50 -11.12 -18.36
N THR A 199 4.24 -10.01 -17.68
CA THR A 199 5.24 -9.15 -17.06
C THR A 199 5.56 -9.59 -15.63
N VAL A 200 4.58 -10.19 -14.91
CA VAL A 200 4.74 -10.59 -13.51
C VAL A 200 5.97 -11.48 -13.30
N ASP A 201 6.22 -12.44 -14.20
CA ASP A 201 7.37 -13.37 -14.10
C ASP A 201 8.72 -12.71 -14.40
N ARG A 202 8.72 -11.47 -14.93
CA ARG A 202 9.91 -10.66 -15.24
C ARG A 202 10.19 -9.57 -14.19
N LEU A 203 9.32 -9.42 -13.21
CA LEU A 203 9.52 -8.47 -12.10
C LEU A 203 10.77 -8.84 -11.29
N PRO A 204 11.35 -7.90 -10.55
CA PRO A 204 12.43 -8.18 -9.60
C PRO A 204 12.10 -9.37 -8.69
N LEU A 205 13.12 -10.12 -8.32
CA LEU A 205 12.97 -11.39 -7.60
C LEU A 205 12.19 -11.23 -6.30
N ASP A 206 12.44 -10.17 -5.56
CA ASP A 206 11.75 -9.85 -4.31
C ASP A 206 10.28 -9.49 -4.54
N VAL A 207 9.94 -8.78 -5.62
CA VAL A 207 8.53 -8.48 -5.96
C VAL A 207 7.79 -9.77 -6.32
N ARG A 208 8.45 -10.74 -6.98
CA ARG A 208 7.85 -12.04 -7.31
C ARG A 208 7.56 -12.93 -6.10
N GLN A 209 8.15 -12.64 -4.94
CA GLN A 209 7.83 -13.30 -3.67
C GLN A 209 6.53 -12.79 -3.03
N GLU A 210 5.99 -11.68 -3.52
CA GLU A 210 4.70 -11.19 -3.08
C GLU A 210 3.54 -11.99 -3.73
N PRO A 211 2.32 -11.95 -3.15
CA PRO A 211 1.20 -12.69 -3.72
C PRO A 211 0.95 -12.32 -5.18
N ARG A 212 1.02 -13.30 -6.08
CA ARG A 212 0.74 -13.07 -7.51
C ARG A 212 -0.61 -12.40 -7.74
N ALA A 213 -1.62 -12.78 -6.95
CA ALA A 213 -2.97 -12.20 -7.04
C ALA A 213 -3.02 -10.70 -6.71
N SER A 214 -2.03 -10.16 -5.99
CA SER A 214 -1.92 -8.72 -5.70
C SER A 214 -1.15 -7.93 -6.77
N LEU A 215 -0.59 -8.62 -7.78
CA LEU A 215 0.20 -8.03 -8.85
C LEU A 215 -0.48 -8.19 -10.22
N ASP A 216 -0.99 -9.39 -10.51
CA ASP A 216 -1.48 -9.85 -11.81
C ASP A 216 -2.87 -9.28 -12.14
N GLY A 217 -2.91 -8.25 -12.98
CA GLY A 217 -4.14 -7.61 -13.48
C GLY A 217 -4.72 -8.23 -14.75
N GLY A 218 -4.29 -9.43 -15.16
CA GLY A 218 -4.71 -10.07 -16.40
C GLY A 218 -3.79 -9.77 -17.58
N ASP A 219 -4.19 -10.17 -18.77
CA ASP A 219 -3.34 -10.16 -19.97
C ASP A 219 -2.76 -8.78 -20.29
N ASP A 220 -3.56 -7.73 -20.16
CA ASP A 220 -3.20 -6.33 -20.40
C ASP A 220 -3.08 -5.52 -19.09
N GLY A 221 -3.27 -6.16 -17.92
CA GLY A 221 -3.28 -5.51 -16.62
C GLY A 221 -4.54 -4.69 -16.32
N MET A 222 -5.56 -4.74 -17.16
CA MET A 222 -6.78 -3.92 -17.02
C MET A 222 -7.94 -4.65 -16.34
N ARG A 223 -7.85 -5.97 -16.11
CA ARG A 223 -8.96 -6.79 -15.60
C ARG A 223 -9.59 -6.21 -14.33
N ASP A 224 -8.81 -6.04 -13.29
CA ASP A 224 -9.28 -5.58 -12.00
C ASP A 224 -9.59 -4.08 -12.00
N LEU A 225 -8.82 -3.30 -12.75
CA LEU A 225 -9.08 -1.86 -12.97
C LEU A 225 -10.45 -1.62 -13.63
N ALA A 226 -10.78 -2.38 -14.69
CA ALA A 226 -12.06 -2.28 -15.37
C ALA A 226 -13.23 -2.73 -14.48
N GLU A 227 -13.03 -3.77 -13.68
CA GLU A 227 -14.04 -4.26 -12.74
C GLU A 227 -14.36 -3.21 -11.67
N VAL A 228 -13.34 -2.59 -11.06
CA VAL A 228 -13.52 -1.51 -10.08
C VAL A 228 -14.22 -0.30 -10.73
N MET A 229 -13.79 0.11 -11.92
CA MET A 229 -14.39 1.21 -12.67
C MET A 229 -15.88 0.99 -12.98
N ALA A 230 -16.27 -0.23 -13.31
CA ALA A 230 -17.67 -0.57 -13.60
C ALA A 230 -18.55 -0.60 -12.34
N GLN A 231 -17.99 -1.02 -11.21
CA GLN A 231 -18.78 -1.28 -10.00
C GLN A 231 -18.86 -0.07 -9.05
N VAL A 232 -17.78 0.73 -8.92
CA VAL A 232 -17.69 1.80 -7.92
C VAL A 232 -18.70 2.94 -8.12
N PRO A 233 -19.07 3.37 -9.35
CA PRO A 233 -20.00 4.49 -9.51
C PRO A 233 -21.34 4.32 -8.79
N ARG A 234 -21.83 3.10 -8.63
CA ARG A 234 -23.09 2.82 -7.91
C ARG A 234 -22.98 3.05 -6.40
N LEU A 235 -21.76 2.97 -5.86
CA LEU A 235 -21.47 3.12 -4.42
C LEU A 235 -21.07 4.55 -4.05
N LEU A 236 -20.75 5.41 -5.01
CA LEU A 236 -20.40 6.81 -4.75
C LEU A 236 -21.65 7.69 -4.67
N CYS A 237 -21.67 8.59 -3.69
CA CYS A 237 -22.65 9.69 -3.70
C CYS A 237 -22.29 10.74 -4.75
N PRO A 238 -23.22 11.63 -5.14
CA PRO A 238 -22.90 12.81 -5.94
C PRO A 238 -21.76 13.62 -5.29
N GLY A 239 -20.77 14.03 -6.08
CA GLY A 239 -19.56 14.70 -5.59
C GLY A 239 -18.58 13.75 -4.86
N GLY A 240 -18.87 12.45 -4.80
CA GLY A 240 -17.97 11.45 -4.23
C GLY A 240 -16.71 11.25 -5.05
N VAL A 241 -15.63 10.88 -4.38
CA VAL A 241 -14.28 10.78 -4.95
C VAL A 241 -13.92 9.31 -5.20
N LEU A 242 -13.42 8.98 -6.38
CA LEU A 242 -12.69 7.74 -6.65
C LEU A 242 -11.22 8.09 -6.93
N ALA A 243 -10.28 7.50 -6.19
CA ALA A 243 -8.86 7.51 -6.52
C ALA A 243 -8.43 6.07 -6.82
N LEU A 244 -7.97 5.85 -8.04
CA LEU A 244 -7.60 4.54 -8.56
C LEU A 244 -6.14 4.56 -8.99
N GLU A 245 -5.30 3.76 -8.33
CA GLU A 245 -3.91 3.55 -8.75
C GLU A 245 -3.86 2.63 -9.98
N CYS A 246 -2.90 2.88 -10.86
CA CYS A 246 -2.67 2.08 -12.07
C CYS A 246 -1.24 2.26 -12.59
N GLY A 247 -0.87 1.45 -13.56
CA GLY A 247 0.37 1.61 -14.30
C GLY A 247 0.38 2.87 -15.19
N GLU A 248 1.57 3.29 -15.57
CA GLU A 248 1.80 4.52 -16.35
C GLU A 248 0.96 4.57 -17.63
N GLU A 249 0.96 3.50 -18.41
CA GLU A 249 0.26 3.41 -19.69
C GLU A 249 -1.26 3.24 -19.54
N GLN A 250 -1.74 2.87 -18.35
CA GLN A 250 -3.15 2.60 -18.08
C GLN A 250 -3.93 3.85 -17.69
N ALA A 251 -3.26 4.91 -17.21
CA ALA A 251 -3.93 6.12 -16.72
C ALA A 251 -4.76 6.84 -17.80
N ALA A 252 -4.23 6.94 -19.01
CA ALA A 252 -4.95 7.60 -20.12
C ALA A 252 -6.17 6.80 -20.60
N PRO A 253 -6.09 5.48 -20.84
CA PRO A 253 -7.26 4.64 -21.11
C PRO A 253 -8.34 4.69 -20.03
N LEU A 254 -7.96 4.66 -18.74
CA LEU A 254 -8.90 4.76 -17.63
C LEU A 254 -9.60 6.11 -17.58
N ALA A 255 -8.87 7.22 -17.81
CA ALA A 255 -9.44 8.55 -17.87
C ALA A 255 -10.43 8.69 -19.04
N ALA A 256 -10.09 8.15 -20.21
CA ALA A 256 -10.97 8.13 -21.36
C ALA A 256 -12.25 7.31 -21.10
N ALA A 257 -12.11 6.11 -20.49
CA ALA A 257 -13.24 5.27 -20.13
C ALA A 257 -14.19 5.95 -19.12
N ALA A 258 -13.64 6.62 -18.09
CA ALA A 258 -14.42 7.36 -17.11
C ALA A 258 -15.21 8.51 -17.76
N THR A 259 -14.58 9.22 -18.68
CA THR A 259 -15.22 10.31 -19.43
C THR A 259 -16.33 9.81 -20.34
N ALA A 260 -16.07 8.74 -21.09
CA ALA A 260 -17.05 8.12 -21.99
C ALA A 260 -18.27 7.55 -21.23
N ALA A 261 -18.06 7.00 -20.02
CA ALA A 261 -19.13 6.49 -19.18
C ALA A 261 -20.04 7.59 -18.58
N GLY A 262 -19.63 8.86 -18.65
CA GLY A 262 -20.44 10.02 -18.31
C GLY A 262 -20.83 10.18 -16.82
N TRP A 263 -20.35 9.31 -15.94
CA TRP A 263 -20.67 9.39 -14.52
C TRP A 263 -19.75 10.35 -13.73
N ALA A 264 -18.55 10.62 -14.25
CA ALA A 264 -17.59 11.50 -13.63
C ALA A 264 -17.72 12.94 -14.14
N LYS A 265 -17.84 13.90 -13.22
CA LYS A 265 -17.81 15.34 -13.52
C LYS A 265 -16.39 15.82 -13.82
N THR A 266 -15.42 15.25 -13.11
CA THR A 266 -14.00 15.58 -13.23
C THR A 266 -13.20 14.29 -13.28
N VAL A 267 -12.22 14.25 -14.17
CA VAL A 267 -11.25 13.16 -14.32
C VAL A 267 -9.87 13.79 -14.37
N THR A 268 -9.02 13.46 -13.42
CA THR A 268 -7.67 14.05 -13.28
C THR A 268 -6.64 12.94 -13.20
N PRO A 269 -5.69 12.84 -14.14
CA PRO A 269 -4.56 11.93 -14.01
C PRO A 269 -3.70 12.30 -12.80
N LEU A 270 -3.29 11.30 -12.04
CA LEU A 270 -2.40 11.42 -10.87
C LEU A 270 -0.99 11.06 -11.28
N ARG A 271 -0.02 11.81 -10.74
CA ARG A 271 1.41 11.60 -11.03
C ARG A 271 2.20 11.45 -9.74
N ASP A 272 3.24 10.63 -9.78
CA ASP A 272 4.23 10.54 -8.72
C ASP A 272 5.20 11.77 -8.73
N LEU A 273 6.12 11.81 -7.78
CA LEU A 273 7.14 12.85 -7.69
C LEU A 273 8.03 12.92 -8.93
N GLY A 274 8.20 11.81 -9.65
CA GLY A 274 8.90 11.72 -10.94
C GLY A 274 8.05 12.14 -12.13
N GLN A 275 6.85 12.69 -11.92
CA GLN A 275 5.87 13.09 -12.94
C GLN A 275 5.34 11.95 -13.80
N ARG A 276 5.54 10.69 -13.41
CA ARG A 276 4.98 9.52 -14.10
C ARG A 276 3.52 9.34 -13.71
N PRO A 277 2.62 9.05 -14.67
CA PRO A 277 1.24 8.69 -14.36
C PRO A 277 1.18 7.47 -13.43
N ARG A 278 0.39 7.57 -12.34
CA ARG A 278 0.24 6.50 -11.34
C ARG A 278 -1.20 6.24 -10.95
N GLY A 279 -2.13 6.95 -11.55
CA GLY A 279 -3.53 6.77 -11.22
C GLY A 279 -4.43 7.80 -11.85
N VAL A 280 -5.71 7.69 -11.51
CA VAL A 280 -6.75 8.62 -11.93
C VAL A 280 -7.64 8.98 -10.73
N LEU A 281 -7.88 10.27 -10.53
CA LEU A 281 -8.84 10.78 -9.56
C LEU A 281 -10.08 11.25 -10.31
N MET A 282 -11.24 10.77 -9.86
CA MET A 282 -12.53 11.04 -10.48
C MET A 282 -13.51 11.56 -9.43
N ILE A 283 -14.31 12.56 -9.80
CA ILE A 283 -15.38 13.09 -8.95
C ILE A 283 -16.72 12.79 -9.61
N LYS A 284 -17.61 12.09 -8.91
CA LYS A 284 -18.91 11.73 -9.44
C LYS A 284 -19.79 12.94 -9.72
N ALA A 285 -20.43 12.95 -10.89
CA ALA A 285 -21.43 13.94 -11.26
C ALA A 285 -22.71 13.85 -10.42
N GLY A 286 -23.50 14.91 -10.43
CA GLY A 286 -24.83 14.98 -9.80
C GLY A 286 -24.94 16.09 -8.76
N LYS A 287 -26.17 16.44 -8.42
CA LYS A 287 -26.47 17.44 -7.38
C LYS A 287 -26.31 16.82 -5.99
N GLU A 288 -25.49 17.42 -5.17
CA GLU A 288 -25.42 17.09 -3.74
C GLU A 288 -26.75 17.49 -3.09
N ARG A 289 -27.39 16.56 -2.35
CA ARG A 289 -28.45 16.95 -1.42
C ARG A 289 -27.74 17.57 -0.21
N VAL A 290 -27.75 18.88 -0.11
CA VAL A 290 -27.43 19.58 1.14
C VAL A 290 -28.56 19.22 2.09
N LEU A 291 -28.25 18.46 3.12
CA LEU A 291 -29.21 18.28 4.23
C LEU A 291 -29.23 19.62 4.96
N GLY A 292 -30.36 20.34 4.82
CA GLY A 292 -30.67 21.50 5.63
C GLY A 292 -30.88 21.14 7.09
#